data_54056ba096a29522cf961a2675fe52bc
#
_entry.id   54056ba096a29522cf961a2675fe52bc
#
_cell.length_a   1.000
_cell.length_b   1.000
_cell.length_c   1.000
_cell.angle_alpha   90.00
_cell.angle_beta   90.00
_cell.angle_gamma   90.00
#
_symmetry.space_group_name_H-M   'P 1'
#
loop_
_entity.id
_entity.type
_entity.pdbx_description
1 polymer ?
#
loop_
_entity_poly.entity_id
_entity_poly.type
_entity_poly.pdbx_seq_one_letter_code
_entity_poly.pdbx_strand_id
1 'polypeptide(L)'
;MRAIAVFPSDKTIQLIQAPEPRIERPTDVLLRVLEVGVCGTDREICAFDYGTPPAGSDHLILGHESFMQVVEVGPAVTRVAVGDYVVPTVRRPCPHAHCTACRADRQDFCFTGDFVERGIKSAHGYMTERIVEDEQYLNRVPAELRELGVLVEPLTIAEKALIQLWDIQKRLPWGCPHEPGQR
;
A
#
# COMPACT_ATOMS: atom_id res chain seq x y z
N MET A 1 -10.75 8.16 -16.03
CA MET A 1 -11.26 7.08 -15.14
C MET A 1 -11.93 7.66 -13.90
N ARG A 2 -12.84 6.93 -13.27
CA ARG A 2 -13.51 7.36 -12.02
C ARG A 2 -12.60 7.12 -10.81
N ALA A 3 -12.68 8.01 -9.82
CA ALA A 3 -12.04 7.85 -8.53
C ALA A 3 -12.87 8.49 -7.41
N ILE A 4 -12.73 8.00 -6.19
CA ILE A 4 -13.34 8.59 -4.99
C ILE A 4 -12.27 9.38 -4.25
N ALA A 5 -12.52 10.66 -4.05
CA ALA A 5 -11.58 11.58 -3.43
C ALA A 5 -12.20 12.39 -2.31
N VAL A 6 -11.40 12.71 -1.31
CA VAL A 6 -11.71 13.71 -0.28
C VAL A 6 -11.00 15.02 -0.59
N PHE A 7 -11.68 16.13 -0.33
CA PHE A 7 -11.18 17.49 -0.45
C PHE A 7 -11.16 18.12 0.96
N PRO A 8 -10.02 18.06 1.65
CA PRO A 8 -9.96 18.46 3.05
C PRO A 8 -10.32 19.93 3.28
N SER A 9 -9.94 20.83 2.36
CA SER A 9 -10.24 22.27 2.46
C SER A 9 -11.74 22.56 2.42
N ASP A 10 -12.46 21.84 1.57
CA ASP A 10 -13.91 22.04 1.34
C ASP A 10 -14.76 21.13 2.23
N LYS A 11 -14.11 20.17 2.91
CA LYS A 11 -14.76 19.11 3.69
C LYS A 11 -15.82 18.36 2.84
N THR A 12 -15.43 17.93 1.64
CA THR A 12 -16.30 17.17 0.75
C THR A 12 -15.67 15.87 0.30
N ILE A 13 -16.52 14.90 0.00
CA ILE A 13 -16.15 13.62 -0.62
C ILE A 13 -16.84 13.56 -1.98
N GLN A 14 -16.08 13.28 -3.04
CA GLN A 14 -16.61 13.38 -4.40
C GLN A 14 -16.17 12.18 -5.26
N LEU A 15 -17.05 11.77 -6.16
CA LEU A 15 -16.68 10.95 -7.30
C LEU A 15 -16.12 11.88 -8.39
N ILE A 16 -14.84 11.73 -8.69
CA ILE A 16 -14.13 12.57 -9.66
C ILE A 16 -13.77 11.82 -10.94
N GLN A 17 -13.45 12.57 -11.99
CA GLN A 17 -12.79 12.08 -13.19
C GLN A 17 -11.29 12.32 -13.09
N ALA A 18 -10.53 11.27 -12.78
CA ALA A 18 -9.08 11.30 -12.76
C ALA A 18 -8.50 10.95 -14.15
N PRO A 19 -7.29 11.43 -14.50
CA PRO A 19 -6.62 11.04 -15.73
C PRO A 19 -6.34 9.53 -15.74
N GLU A 20 -6.32 8.94 -16.95
CA GLU A 20 -5.90 7.54 -17.12
C GLU A 20 -4.40 7.43 -16.83
N PRO A 21 -3.96 6.52 -15.94
CA PRO A 21 -2.56 6.29 -15.68
C PRO A 21 -1.89 5.59 -16.87
N ARG A 22 -0.60 5.85 -17.07
CA ARG A 22 0.21 5.27 -18.13
C ARG A 22 1.55 4.79 -17.59
N ILE A 23 2.10 3.77 -18.23
CA ILE A 23 3.47 3.33 -17.98
C ILE A 23 4.42 4.42 -18.48
N GLU A 24 5.27 4.93 -17.60
CA GLU A 24 6.26 5.97 -17.87
C GLU A 24 7.69 5.45 -17.61
N ARG A 25 7.86 4.59 -16.60
CA ARG A 25 9.16 4.00 -16.26
C ARG A 25 9.23 2.55 -16.75
N PRO A 26 10.42 2.04 -17.07
CA PRO A 26 10.59 0.66 -17.50
C PRO A 26 10.12 -0.40 -16.49
N THR A 27 10.09 -0.07 -15.19
CA THR A 27 9.64 -0.94 -14.08
C THR A 27 8.19 -0.77 -13.69
N ASP A 28 7.47 0.12 -14.37
CA ASP A 28 6.06 0.38 -14.09
C ASP A 28 5.17 -0.78 -14.56
N VAL A 29 4.11 -1.00 -13.79
CA VAL A 29 3.06 -1.98 -14.05
C VAL A 29 1.71 -1.28 -14.02
N LEU A 30 0.94 -1.40 -15.10
CA LEU A 30 -0.44 -0.93 -15.15
C LEU A 30 -1.35 -2.00 -14.53
N LEU A 31 -2.16 -1.58 -13.59
CA LEU A 31 -3.01 -2.43 -12.78
C LEU A 31 -4.48 -2.04 -12.94
N ARG A 32 -5.35 -3.04 -13.04
CA ARG A 32 -6.80 -2.88 -12.88
C ARG A 32 -7.17 -3.18 -11.43
N VAL A 33 -7.83 -2.26 -10.76
CA VAL A 33 -8.36 -2.47 -9.40
C VAL A 33 -9.57 -3.38 -9.49
N LEU A 34 -9.56 -4.46 -8.72
CA LEU A 34 -10.65 -5.43 -8.64
C LEU A 34 -11.52 -5.20 -7.40
N GLU A 35 -10.85 -5.02 -6.26
CA GLU A 35 -11.48 -4.88 -4.97
C GLU A 35 -10.69 -3.88 -4.10
N VAL A 36 -11.40 -3.13 -3.28
CA VAL A 36 -10.81 -2.22 -2.29
C VAL A 36 -11.57 -2.38 -0.98
N GLY A 37 -10.85 -2.72 0.09
CA GLY A 37 -11.38 -2.72 1.45
C GLY A 37 -11.55 -1.30 1.99
N VAL A 38 -12.42 -1.17 2.98
CA VAL A 38 -12.67 0.08 3.71
C VAL A 38 -12.47 -0.17 5.20
N CYS A 39 -11.55 0.55 5.81
CA CYS A 39 -11.19 0.40 7.21
C CYS A 39 -11.50 1.64 8.07
N GLY A 40 -11.09 1.60 9.34
CA GLY A 40 -11.22 2.73 10.26
C GLY A 40 -10.50 3.99 9.80
N THR A 41 -9.33 3.83 9.18
CA THR A 41 -8.54 4.95 8.62
C THR A 41 -9.29 5.71 7.53
N ASP A 42 -9.99 5.00 6.62
CA ASP A 42 -10.80 5.67 5.60
C ASP A 42 -11.93 6.49 6.23
N ARG A 43 -12.53 5.99 7.34
CA ARG A 43 -13.57 6.73 8.08
C ARG A 43 -13.02 8.01 8.69
N GLU A 44 -11.82 7.97 9.29
CA GLU A 44 -11.16 9.15 9.87
C GLU A 44 -10.80 10.17 8.78
N ILE A 45 -10.34 9.71 7.61
CA ILE A 45 -10.07 10.57 6.45
C ILE A 45 -11.37 11.20 5.93
N CYS A 46 -12.46 10.43 5.85
CA CYS A 46 -13.77 10.94 5.45
C CYS A 46 -14.38 11.90 6.49
N ALA A 47 -13.99 11.81 7.75
CA ALA A 47 -14.34 12.77 8.80
C ALA A 47 -13.44 14.03 8.76
N PHE A 48 -12.42 14.05 7.91
CA PHE A 48 -11.42 15.12 7.78
C PHE A 48 -10.54 15.32 9.02
N ASP A 49 -10.41 14.28 9.82
CA ASP A 49 -9.57 14.27 11.03
C ASP A 49 -8.18 13.69 10.75
N TYR A 50 -8.01 13.05 9.59
CA TYR A 50 -6.77 12.38 9.18
C TYR A 50 -6.56 12.47 7.66
N GLY A 51 -5.37 12.05 7.21
CA GLY A 51 -5.01 12.02 5.79
C GLY A 51 -4.39 13.32 5.28
N THR A 52 -3.49 13.19 4.32
CA THR A 52 -2.79 14.32 3.70
C THR A 52 -2.71 14.11 2.18
N PRO A 53 -3.25 15.03 1.37
CA PRO A 53 -3.09 14.99 -0.08
C PRO A 53 -1.63 15.01 -0.52
N PRO A 54 -1.32 14.51 -1.73
CA PRO A 54 -0.02 14.70 -2.35
C PRO A 54 0.34 16.19 -2.50
N ALA A 55 1.62 16.51 -2.51
CA ALA A 55 2.08 17.88 -2.72
C ALA A 55 1.53 18.43 -4.04
N GLY A 56 0.92 19.62 -3.99
CA GLY A 56 0.31 20.29 -5.14
C GLY A 56 -1.08 19.77 -5.53
N SER A 57 -1.64 18.81 -4.79
CA SER A 57 -3.03 18.35 -4.96
C SER A 57 -3.93 18.96 -3.89
N ASP A 58 -5.15 19.34 -4.27
CA ASP A 58 -6.22 19.81 -3.36
C ASP A 58 -7.06 18.66 -2.79
N HIS A 59 -6.82 17.42 -3.27
CA HIS A 59 -7.58 16.24 -2.89
C HIS A 59 -6.68 15.01 -2.65
N LEU A 60 -7.24 14.03 -1.94
CA LEU A 60 -6.68 12.71 -1.74
C LEU A 60 -7.64 11.66 -2.29
N ILE A 61 -7.20 10.86 -3.28
CA ILE A 61 -7.94 9.65 -3.66
C ILE A 61 -7.79 8.63 -2.54
N LEU A 62 -8.90 8.07 -2.08
CA LEU A 62 -8.97 7.15 -0.95
C LEU A 62 -8.50 5.73 -1.31
N GLY A 63 -8.46 4.88 -0.28
CA GLY A 63 -8.27 3.42 -0.40
C GLY A 63 -6.82 2.99 -0.33
N HIS A 64 -6.55 2.02 0.52
CA HIS A 64 -5.21 1.44 0.72
C HIS A 64 -5.24 -0.09 0.81
N GLU A 65 -6.34 -0.71 1.16
CA GLU A 65 -6.54 -2.16 1.16
C GLU A 65 -7.04 -2.61 -0.22
N SER A 66 -6.15 -2.97 -1.13
CA SER A 66 -6.56 -3.20 -2.53
C SER A 66 -6.04 -4.51 -3.10
N PHE A 67 -6.87 -5.12 -3.94
CA PHE A 67 -6.57 -6.31 -4.72
C PHE A 67 -6.71 -5.99 -6.20
N MET A 68 -5.72 -6.35 -7.00
CA MET A 68 -5.59 -5.89 -8.37
C MET A 68 -5.14 -6.99 -9.32
N GLN A 69 -5.31 -6.73 -10.63
CA GLN A 69 -4.79 -7.56 -11.69
C GLN A 69 -3.87 -6.77 -12.61
N VAL A 70 -2.73 -7.38 -12.98
CA VAL A 70 -1.78 -6.83 -13.94
C VAL A 70 -2.41 -6.80 -15.32
N VAL A 71 -2.42 -5.62 -15.96
CA VAL A 71 -2.98 -5.40 -17.31
C VAL A 71 -1.87 -5.21 -18.34
N GLU A 72 -0.81 -4.48 -17.97
CA GLU A 72 0.31 -4.16 -18.84
C GLU A 72 1.58 -4.01 -18.00
N VAL A 73 2.74 -4.34 -18.55
CA VAL A 73 4.03 -4.27 -17.86
C VAL A 73 5.04 -3.48 -18.69
N GLY A 74 5.87 -2.70 -18.02
CA GLY A 74 7.01 -2.03 -18.63
C GLY A 74 8.11 -3.03 -19.04
N PRO A 75 9.03 -2.62 -19.93
CA PRO A 75 9.99 -3.54 -20.55
C PRO A 75 11.06 -4.11 -19.60
N ALA A 76 11.23 -3.54 -18.40
CA ALA A 76 12.18 -4.05 -17.39
C ALA A 76 11.49 -4.81 -16.24
N VAL A 77 10.17 -4.98 -16.28
CA VAL A 77 9.41 -5.73 -15.29
C VAL A 77 9.76 -7.22 -15.39
N THR A 78 10.08 -7.83 -14.25
CA THR A 78 10.52 -9.24 -14.16
C THR A 78 9.78 -10.04 -13.09
N ARG A 79 9.14 -9.37 -12.12
CA ARG A 79 8.54 -10.01 -10.93
C ARG A 79 7.10 -10.43 -11.12
N VAL A 80 6.40 -9.78 -12.06
CA VAL A 80 4.98 -10.02 -12.35
C VAL A 80 4.75 -10.08 -13.84
N ALA A 81 3.66 -10.70 -14.27
CA ALA A 81 3.24 -10.83 -15.66
C ALA A 81 1.78 -10.40 -15.84
N VAL A 82 1.39 -10.06 -17.07
CA VAL A 82 0.01 -9.76 -17.42
C VAL A 82 -0.91 -10.91 -17.01
N GLY A 83 -1.99 -10.59 -16.32
CA GLY A 83 -2.94 -11.54 -15.75
C GLY A 83 -2.69 -11.92 -14.29
N ASP A 84 -1.49 -11.70 -13.75
CA ASP A 84 -1.19 -11.95 -12.33
C ASP A 84 -2.08 -11.12 -11.41
N TYR A 85 -2.43 -11.70 -10.28
CA TYR A 85 -3.06 -10.99 -9.16
C TYR A 85 -2.01 -10.44 -8.20
N VAL A 86 -2.23 -9.22 -7.73
CA VAL A 86 -1.27 -8.51 -6.88
C VAL A 86 -1.97 -7.66 -5.81
N VAL A 87 -1.26 -7.48 -4.69
CA VAL A 87 -1.57 -6.49 -3.66
C VAL A 87 -0.37 -5.56 -3.52
N PRO A 88 -0.53 -4.24 -3.69
CA PRO A 88 0.57 -3.31 -3.54
C PRO A 88 0.88 -3.02 -2.07
N THR A 89 2.14 -2.86 -1.75
CA THR A 89 2.58 -2.33 -0.45
C THR A 89 2.08 -0.89 -0.28
N VAL A 90 1.50 -0.55 0.85
CA VAL A 90 0.89 0.78 1.10
C VAL A 90 1.94 1.82 1.44
N ARG A 91 2.79 1.54 2.44
CA ARG A 91 3.80 2.49 2.91
C ARG A 91 5.05 2.44 2.05
N ARG A 92 5.49 3.61 1.59
CA ARG A 92 6.73 3.81 0.83
C ARG A 92 7.83 4.36 1.73
N PRO A 93 9.09 3.96 1.55
CA PRO A 93 10.20 4.47 2.34
C PRO A 93 10.38 5.98 2.14
N CYS A 94 10.88 6.67 3.17
CA CYS A 94 11.28 8.06 3.05
C CYS A 94 12.54 8.19 2.16
N PRO A 95 12.77 9.37 1.56
CA PRO A 95 13.90 9.58 0.65
C PRO A 95 15.26 9.76 1.37
N HIS A 96 15.29 9.77 2.70
CA HIS A 96 16.47 10.13 3.48
C HIS A 96 17.47 8.97 3.61
N ALA A 97 18.69 9.19 3.10
CA ALA A 97 19.77 8.21 3.16
C ALA A 97 20.20 7.82 4.60
N HIS A 98 19.97 8.69 5.58
CA HIS A 98 20.28 8.44 6.98
C HIS A 98 19.18 7.64 7.72
N CYS A 99 18.02 7.44 7.12
CA CYS A 99 16.96 6.63 7.71
C CYS A 99 17.29 5.14 7.59
N THR A 100 17.94 4.59 8.62
CA THR A 100 18.36 3.18 8.64
C THR A 100 17.20 2.20 8.54
N ALA A 101 16.04 2.55 9.11
CA ALA A 101 14.83 1.74 9.01
C ALA A 101 14.35 1.60 7.57
N CYS A 102 14.17 2.72 6.85
CA CYS A 102 13.72 2.69 5.45
C CYS A 102 14.75 2.02 4.51
N ARG A 103 16.05 2.16 4.79
CA ARG A 103 17.10 1.47 4.03
C ARG A 103 17.15 -0.04 4.25
N ALA A 104 16.57 -0.51 5.33
CA ALA A 104 16.47 -1.93 5.68
C ALA A 104 15.08 -2.52 5.35
N ASP A 105 14.31 -1.88 4.47
CA ASP A 105 12.93 -2.24 4.12
C ASP A 105 11.97 -2.34 5.33
N ARG A 106 12.30 -1.57 6.40
CA ARG A 106 11.52 -1.48 7.64
C ARG A 106 10.91 -0.09 7.78
N GLN A 107 10.23 0.39 6.74
CA GLN A 107 9.61 1.72 6.67
C GLN A 107 8.52 1.95 7.73
N ASP A 108 7.99 0.90 8.30
CA ASP A 108 7.08 0.95 9.45
C ASP A 108 7.75 1.50 10.73
N PHE A 109 9.10 1.47 10.80
CA PHE A 109 9.91 2.08 11.84
C PHE A 109 10.60 3.37 11.40
N CYS A 110 10.11 4.01 10.34
CA CYS A 110 10.67 5.26 9.85
C CYS A 110 10.70 6.33 10.95
N PHE A 111 11.89 6.80 11.34
CA PHE A 111 12.05 7.79 12.40
C PHE A 111 12.04 9.24 11.91
N THR A 112 12.15 9.48 10.59
CA THR A 112 12.06 10.83 10.02
C THR A 112 10.62 11.30 9.87
N GLY A 113 9.68 10.38 9.75
CA GLY A 113 8.28 10.69 9.51
C GLY A 113 7.93 11.02 8.07
N ASP A 114 8.90 11.15 7.16
CA ASP A 114 8.68 11.55 5.76
C ASP A 114 8.36 10.38 4.82
N PHE A 115 7.88 9.28 5.38
CA PHE A 115 7.33 8.19 4.59
C PHE A 115 6.00 8.61 3.94
N VAL A 116 5.66 7.94 2.87
CA VAL A 116 4.43 8.15 2.11
C VAL A 116 3.53 6.91 2.23
N GLU A 117 2.22 7.10 2.29
CA GLU A 117 1.24 6.00 2.32
C GLU A 117 0.14 6.23 1.28
N ARG A 118 -0.06 5.24 0.43
CA ARG A 118 -1.09 5.27 -0.60
C ARG A 118 -2.48 5.40 0.02
N GLY A 119 -3.25 6.39 -0.43
CA GLY A 119 -4.61 6.65 0.06
C GLY A 119 -4.70 7.27 1.45
N ILE A 120 -3.55 7.56 2.10
CA ILE A 120 -3.50 8.06 3.47
C ILE A 120 -2.62 9.31 3.57
N LYS A 121 -1.36 9.20 3.19
CA LYS A 121 -0.38 10.26 3.42
C LYS A 121 0.45 10.55 2.17
N SER A 122 0.27 11.73 1.62
CA SER A 122 1.07 12.31 0.52
C SER A 122 1.12 11.48 -0.76
N ALA A 123 0.21 10.51 -0.93
CA ALA A 123 0.04 9.75 -2.16
C ALA A 123 -1.43 9.36 -2.36
N HIS A 124 -1.91 9.46 -3.59
CA HIS A 124 -3.24 8.99 -3.96
C HIS A 124 -3.38 7.49 -3.74
N GLY A 125 -4.58 7.07 -3.34
CA GLY A 125 -4.94 5.68 -3.07
C GLY A 125 -5.49 4.92 -4.26
N TYR A 126 -6.20 3.86 -3.95
CA TYR A 126 -6.62 2.81 -4.87
C TYR A 126 -8.13 2.77 -5.13
N MET A 127 -8.93 3.68 -4.55
CA MET A 127 -10.36 3.80 -4.89
C MET A 127 -10.52 4.46 -6.26
N THR A 128 -10.03 3.77 -7.29
CA THR A 128 -10.02 4.16 -8.69
C THR A 128 -10.09 2.91 -9.57
N GLU A 129 -10.29 3.07 -10.88
CA GLU A 129 -10.43 1.93 -11.79
C GLU A 129 -9.08 1.30 -12.19
N ARG A 130 -8.04 2.13 -12.29
CA ARG A 130 -6.68 1.70 -12.69
C ARG A 130 -5.63 2.52 -11.97
N ILE A 131 -4.45 1.94 -11.80
CA ILE A 131 -3.26 2.63 -11.32
C ILE A 131 -2.01 2.13 -12.03
N VAL A 132 -0.92 2.89 -11.89
CA VAL A 132 0.43 2.45 -12.21
C VAL A 132 1.24 2.39 -10.93
N GLU A 133 1.97 1.28 -10.74
CA GLU A 133 2.90 1.06 -9.64
C GLU A 133 4.23 0.51 -10.16
N ASP A 134 5.31 0.79 -9.42
CA ASP A 134 6.59 0.12 -9.65
C ASP A 134 6.51 -1.33 -9.16
N GLU A 135 7.05 -2.28 -9.93
CA GLU A 135 6.99 -3.72 -9.61
C GLU A 135 7.56 -4.08 -8.23
N GLN A 136 8.51 -3.28 -7.70
CA GLN A 136 9.11 -3.51 -6.38
C GLN A 136 8.09 -3.46 -5.24
N TYR A 137 6.96 -2.78 -5.45
CA TYR A 137 5.91 -2.63 -4.45
C TYR A 137 4.76 -3.62 -4.63
N LEU A 138 4.86 -4.55 -5.57
CA LEU A 138 3.81 -5.51 -5.87
C LEU A 138 4.10 -6.87 -5.24
N ASN A 139 3.11 -7.38 -4.51
CA ASN A 139 3.12 -8.71 -3.91
C ASN A 139 2.15 -9.59 -4.69
N ARG A 140 2.65 -10.69 -5.29
CA ARG A 140 1.82 -11.63 -6.04
C ARG A 140 0.90 -12.40 -5.09
N VAL A 141 -0.34 -12.56 -5.52
CA VAL A 141 -1.33 -13.41 -4.86
C VAL A 141 -1.57 -14.63 -5.75
N PRO A 142 -1.39 -15.86 -5.23
CA PRO A 142 -1.72 -17.08 -5.97
C PRO A 142 -3.17 -17.07 -6.46
N ALA A 143 -3.42 -17.59 -7.66
CA ALA A 143 -4.74 -17.55 -8.29
C ALA A 143 -5.83 -18.27 -7.46
N GLU A 144 -5.45 -19.32 -6.74
CA GLU A 144 -6.31 -20.07 -5.82
C GLU A 144 -6.75 -19.25 -4.59
N LEU A 145 -6.03 -18.18 -4.26
CA LEU A 145 -6.36 -17.25 -3.16
C LEU A 145 -7.08 -15.98 -3.63
N ARG A 146 -7.54 -15.96 -4.88
CA ARG A 146 -8.21 -14.79 -5.47
C ARG A 146 -9.32 -14.23 -4.59
N GLU A 147 -10.14 -15.08 -4.01
CA GLU A 147 -11.29 -14.67 -3.17
C GLU A 147 -10.89 -14.06 -1.82
N LEU A 148 -9.62 -14.22 -1.44
CA LEU A 148 -9.05 -13.70 -0.19
C LEU A 148 -8.05 -12.55 -0.44
N GLY A 149 -7.80 -12.21 -1.70
CA GLY A 149 -6.74 -11.27 -2.08
C GLY A 149 -6.85 -9.89 -1.41
N VAL A 150 -8.05 -9.37 -1.26
CA VAL A 150 -8.30 -8.08 -0.58
C VAL A 150 -7.94 -8.10 0.91
N LEU A 151 -7.88 -9.27 1.55
CA LEU A 151 -7.53 -9.41 2.96
C LEU A 151 -6.02 -9.45 3.21
N VAL A 152 -5.18 -9.47 2.17
CA VAL A 152 -3.72 -9.54 2.31
C VAL A 152 -3.16 -8.29 3.01
N GLU A 153 -3.65 -7.10 2.65
CA GLU A 153 -3.20 -5.87 3.32
C GLU A 153 -3.59 -5.85 4.80
N PRO A 154 -4.88 -6.01 5.20
CA PRO A 154 -5.25 -6.04 6.62
C PRO A 154 -4.53 -7.14 7.43
N LEU A 155 -4.21 -8.29 6.82
CA LEU A 155 -3.45 -9.36 7.46
C LEU A 155 -2.06 -8.88 7.92
N THR A 156 -1.43 -7.95 7.20
CA THR A 156 -0.10 -7.42 7.55
C THR A 156 -0.08 -6.76 8.93
N ILE A 157 -1.21 -6.24 9.41
CA ILE A 157 -1.35 -5.66 10.74
C ILE A 157 -1.20 -6.73 11.82
N ALA A 158 -1.86 -7.89 11.63
CA ALA A 158 -1.74 -9.02 12.54
C ALA A 158 -0.33 -9.64 12.50
N GLU A 159 0.25 -9.81 11.31
CA GLU A 159 1.64 -10.29 11.15
C GLU A 159 2.63 -9.37 11.85
N LYS A 160 2.51 -8.06 11.66
CA LYS A 160 3.38 -7.09 12.33
C LYS A 160 3.31 -7.21 13.84
N ALA A 161 2.12 -7.38 14.41
CA ALA A 161 1.95 -7.57 15.86
C ALA A 161 2.67 -8.82 16.35
N LEU A 162 2.55 -9.93 15.63
CA LEU A 162 3.25 -11.19 15.97
C LEU A 162 4.78 -11.05 15.85
N ILE A 163 5.29 -10.46 14.77
CA ILE A 163 6.73 -10.24 14.56
C ILE A 163 7.30 -9.37 15.68
N GLN A 164 6.63 -8.28 16.04
CA GLN A 164 7.06 -7.42 17.14
C GLN A 164 7.04 -8.13 18.48
N LEU A 165 6.03 -8.96 18.74
CA LEU A 165 5.97 -9.78 19.95
C LEU A 165 7.16 -10.73 20.02
N TRP A 166 7.48 -11.43 18.93
CA TRP A 166 8.63 -12.34 18.87
C TRP A 166 9.96 -11.60 19.06
N ASP A 167 10.14 -10.44 18.45
CA ASP A 167 11.36 -9.62 18.64
C ASP A 167 11.51 -9.16 20.10
N ILE A 168 10.41 -8.85 20.78
CA ILE A 168 10.41 -8.55 22.21
C ILE A 168 10.76 -9.79 23.04
N GLN A 169 10.19 -10.94 22.73
CA GLN A 169 10.42 -12.19 23.45
C GLN A 169 11.87 -12.68 23.33
N LYS A 170 12.55 -12.49 22.20
CA LYS A 170 13.95 -12.89 21.97
C LYS A 170 14.94 -12.31 23.00
N ARG A 171 14.63 -11.18 23.61
CA ARG A 171 15.49 -10.53 24.64
C ARG A 171 15.23 -11.01 26.06
N LEU A 172 14.23 -11.85 26.29
CA LEU A 172 13.91 -12.39 27.60
C LEU A 172 14.72 -13.67 27.87
N PRO A 173 15.16 -13.92 29.11
CA PRO A 173 15.95 -15.11 29.44
C PRO A 173 15.18 -16.43 29.25
N TRP A 174 13.89 -16.38 29.17
CA TRP A 174 12.98 -17.50 28.83
C TRP A 174 12.33 -17.32 27.45
N GLY A 175 13.00 -16.70 26.50
CA GLY A 175 12.47 -16.43 25.17
C GLY A 175 11.78 -17.63 24.55
N CYS A 176 10.75 -17.38 23.75
CA CYS A 176 10.03 -18.45 23.05
C CYS A 176 11.00 -19.18 22.09
N PRO A 177 11.25 -20.49 22.26
CA PRO A 177 12.30 -21.19 21.49
C PRO A 177 11.93 -21.46 20.03
N HIS A 178 10.79 -20.95 19.55
CA HIS A 178 10.31 -21.27 18.22
C HIS A 178 10.38 -20.06 17.27
N GLU A 179 11.43 -20.03 16.45
CA GLU A 179 11.31 -19.38 15.16
C GLU A 179 10.30 -20.16 14.28
N PRO A 180 9.47 -19.48 13.48
CA PRO A 180 8.59 -20.17 12.52
C PRO A 180 9.46 -21.05 11.61
N GLY A 181 9.31 -22.37 11.71
CA GLY A 181 10.04 -23.34 10.90
C GLY A 181 11.10 -24.20 11.60
N GLN A 182 11.41 -23.96 12.87
CA GLN A 182 12.21 -24.88 13.69
C GLN A 182 11.30 -25.67 14.65
N ARG A 183 11.03 -26.91 14.29
CA ARG A 183 10.59 -27.97 15.20
C ARG A 183 11.76 -28.90 15.46
#